data_cc1099c0ea339aef7ea47f62711d4350
#
_entry.id   cc1099c0ea339aef7ea47f62711d4350
#
_cell.length_a   1.000
_cell.length_b   1.000
_cell.length_c   1.000
_cell.angle_alpha   90.00
_cell.angle_beta   90.00
_cell.angle_gamma   90.00
#
_symmetry.space_group_name_H-M   'P 1'
#
loop_
_entity.id
_entity.type
_entity.pdbx_description
1 polymer ?
#
loop_
_entity_poly.entity_id
_entity_poly.type
_entity_poly.pdbx_seq_one_letter_code
_entity_poly.pdbx_strand_id
1 'polypeptide(L)'
;PNLEHKIMQGNSLISEYEGIKLFDGNIFKKEKEKEKERVAEQLTLGLGKSRSELKMESLQLKTNEYINTSQRTQKQNLKEEIDNLKWELIEATLEEQGKEDKLEEIKKLRHKNIKPFFIWKLEFSDVFKEKGGFDVVIGNPPYIMEYENKKAFTGLHNHSCYQGKTDIWHLFTGLGIDLLKNKGVITYIAKNQWLTSASASK
;
A
#
# COMPACT_ATOMS: atom_id res chain seq x y z
N PRO A 1 8.11 1.69 -27.31
CA PRO A 1 7.95 1.18 -25.96
C PRO A 1 6.75 1.88 -25.32
N ASN A 2 5.72 1.10 -24.96
CA ASN A 2 4.53 1.66 -24.35
C ASN A 2 4.83 2.04 -22.89
N LEU A 3 4.74 3.32 -22.56
CA LEU A 3 4.99 3.87 -21.23
C LEU A 3 3.75 3.85 -20.31
N GLU A 4 2.56 3.51 -20.85
CA GLU A 4 1.28 3.60 -20.14
C GLU A 4 1.21 2.81 -18.83
N HIS A 5 2.01 1.73 -18.71
CA HIS A 5 2.09 0.93 -17.48
C HIS A 5 3.36 1.17 -16.66
N LYS A 6 4.17 2.19 -17.03
CA LYS A 6 5.44 2.51 -16.37
C LYS A 6 5.39 3.81 -15.60
N ILE A 7 4.44 4.68 -15.90
CA ILE A 7 4.21 5.93 -15.18
C ILE A 7 2.88 5.80 -14.45
N MET A 8 2.93 5.88 -13.13
CA MET A 8 1.76 5.71 -12.27
C MET A 8 1.64 6.90 -11.32
N GLN A 9 0.39 7.26 -11.00
CA GLN A 9 0.08 8.34 -10.08
C GLN A 9 -0.50 7.79 -8.77
N GLY A 10 -0.05 8.34 -7.64
CA GLY A 10 -0.58 8.03 -6.32
C GLY A 10 0.32 8.57 -5.22
N ASN A 11 -0.16 8.55 -3.98
CA ASN A 11 0.68 8.85 -2.82
C ASN A 11 1.54 7.63 -2.50
N SER A 12 2.82 7.70 -2.88
CA SER A 12 3.77 6.59 -2.78
C SER A 12 3.99 6.06 -1.36
N LEU A 13 3.80 6.91 -0.34
CA LEU A 13 4.02 6.55 1.07
C LEU A 13 2.78 5.93 1.74
N ILE A 14 1.60 6.03 1.12
CA ILE A 14 0.34 5.58 1.72
C ILE A 14 -0.13 4.32 1.01
N SER A 15 -0.10 3.19 1.72
CA SER A 15 -0.64 1.90 1.29
C SER A 15 -1.97 1.54 1.96
N GLU A 16 -2.47 2.39 2.85
CA GLU A 16 -3.74 2.26 3.59
C GLU A 16 -4.48 3.60 3.57
N TYR A 17 -5.77 3.59 3.88
CA TYR A 17 -6.57 4.81 3.99
C TYR A 17 -7.25 4.85 5.35
N GLU A 18 -6.99 5.90 6.16
CA GLU A 18 -7.53 6.06 7.53
C GLU A 18 -7.38 4.78 8.41
N GLY A 19 -6.24 4.07 8.26
CA GLY A 19 -5.97 2.79 8.95
C GLY A 19 -6.61 1.56 8.29
N ILE A 20 -7.33 1.73 7.18
CA ILE A 20 -7.94 0.64 6.42
C ILE A 20 -6.88 0.03 5.51
N LYS A 21 -6.47 -1.19 5.80
CA LYS A 21 -5.52 -1.93 4.96
C LYS A 21 -6.18 -2.34 3.65
N LEU A 22 -5.58 -1.93 2.54
CA LEU A 22 -6.10 -2.20 1.19
C LEU A 22 -5.40 -3.37 0.50
N PHE A 23 -4.40 -3.96 1.16
CA PHE A 23 -3.63 -5.06 0.60
C PHE A 23 -3.00 -5.89 1.71
N ASP A 24 -3.10 -7.21 1.59
CA ASP A 24 -2.40 -8.14 2.47
C ASP A 24 -1.08 -8.58 1.82
N GLY A 25 0.04 -8.14 2.40
CA GLY A 25 1.39 -8.52 1.96
C GLY A 25 1.69 -10.01 2.12
N ASN A 26 0.91 -10.75 2.92
CA ASN A 26 1.06 -12.19 3.14
C ASN A 26 0.75 -13.01 1.87
N ILE A 27 0.10 -12.41 0.89
CA ILE A 27 -0.21 -13.03 -0.41
C ILE A 27 1.04 -13.60 -1.11
N PHE A 28 2.21 -13.00 -0.89
CA PHE A 28 3.49 -13.46 -1.46
C PHE A 28 4.25 -14.47 -0.59
N LYS A 29 3.72 -14.82 0.61
CA LYS A 29 4.32 -15.85 1.46
C LYS A 29 4.11 -17.25 0.86
N LYS A 30 5.08 -18.14 1.10
CA LYS A 30 5.00 -19.55 0.66
C LYS A 30 3.82 -20.28 1.31
N GLU A 31 3.20 -21.22 0.59
CA GLU A 31 1.99 -21.95 1.02
C GLU A 31 2.07 -22.58 2.43
N LYS A 32 3.25 -23.02 2.87
CA LYS A 32 3.44 -23.59 4.21
C LYS A 32 3.22 -22.61 5.37
N GLU A 33 3.38 -21.31 5.13
CA GLU A 33 3.12 -20.29 6.14
C GLU A 33 1.63 -19.91 6.16
N LYS A 34 0.96 -19.97 4.99
CA LYS A 34 -0.49 -19.69 4.86
C LYS A 34 -1.35 -20.74 5.56
N GLU A 35 -0.92 -22.01 5.63
CA GLU A 35 -1.67 -23.10 6.25
C GLU A 35 -1.81 -22.93 7.76
N LYS A 36 -0.77 -22.40 8.43
CA LYS A 36 -0.82 -22.12 9.87
C LYS A 36 -1.76 -20.96 10.24
N GLU A 37 -1.91 -19.96 9.35
CA GLU A 37 -2.81 -18.83 9.55
C GLU A 37 -4.28 -19.25 9.32
N ARG A 38 -4.57 -20.10 8.32
CA ARG A 38 -5.93 -20.61 8.03
C ARG A 38 -6.54 -21.42 9.17
N VAL A 39 -5.76 -22.16 9.93
CA VAL A 39 -6.24 -22.94 11.10
C VAL A 39 -6.70 -22.02 12.22
N ALA A 40 -6.09 -20.84 12.38
CA ALA A 40 -6.51 -19.84 13.37
C ALA A 40 -7.79 -19.10 12.96
N GLU A 41 -7.99 -18.84 11.67
CA GLU A 41 -9.20 -18.17 11.14
C GLU A 41 -10.45 -19.07 11.18
N GLN A 42 -10.31 -20.39 11.02
CA GLN A 42 -11.45 -21.34 11.09
C GLN A 42 -12.17 -21.38 12.45
N LEU A 43 -11.53 -20.92 13.50
CA LEU A 43 -12.11 -20.86 14.86
C LEU A 43 -13.06 -19.68 15.11
N THR A 44 -13.16 -18.72 14.18
CA THR A 44 -14.01 -17.53 14.30
C THR A 44 -15.33 -17.59 13.50
N LEU A 45 -15.67 -18.74 12.93
CA LEU A 45 -16.89 -18.98 12.13
C LEU A 45 -18.13 -19.11 13.03
N GLY A 46 -18.76 -17.98 13.41
CA GLY A 46 -19.99 -18.03 14.18
C GLY A 46 -20.85 -16.75 14.17
N LEU A 47 -20.30 -15.62 13.77
CA LEU A 47 -21.00 -14.33 13.66
C LEU A 47 -21.08 -13.92 12.19
N GLY A 48 -22.23 -13.44 11.75
CA GLY A 48 -22.40 -12.94 10.37
C GLY A 48 -21.33 -11.90 10.06
N LYS A 49 -20.59 -12.09 8.95
CA LYS A 49 -19.53 -11.18 8.53
C LYS A 49 -20.07 -9.79 8.22
N SER A 50 -19.34 -8.76 8.60
CA SER A 50 -19.67 -7.39 8.25
C SER A 50 -19.52 -7.16 6.73
N ARG A 51 -20.05 -6.04 6.23
CA ARG A 51 -19.94 -5.66 4.82
C ARG A 51 -18.49 -5.41 4.44
N SER A 52 -17.72 -4.76 5.31
CA SER A 52 -16.28 -4.52 5.08
C SER A 52 -15.46 -5.81 5.07
N GLU A 53 -15.77 -6.78 5.95
CA GLU A 53 -15.10 -8.09 5.95
C GLU A 53 -15.35 -8.86 4.64
N LEU A 54 -16.59 -8.87 4.14
CA LEU A 54 -16.92 -9.49 2.84
C LEU A 54 -16.19 -8.83 1.67
N LYS A 55 -16.03 -7.48 1.71
CA LYS A 55 -15.26 -6.75 0.69
C LYS A 55 -13.77 -7.05 0.77
N MET A 56 -13.22 -7.18 1.96
CA MET A 56 -11.81 -7.57 2.17
C MET A 56 -11.54 -8.97 1.61
N GLU A 57 -12.40 -9.94 1.89
CA GLU A 57 -12.27 -11.29 1.35
C GLU A 57 -12.33 -11.30 -0.19
N SER A 58 -13.30 -10.57 -0.77
CA SER A 58 -13.42 -10.44 -2.21
C SER A 58 -12.17 -9.81 -2.83
N LEU A 59 -11.63 -8.77 -2.19
CA LEU A 59 -10.39 -8.12 -2.61
C LEU A 59 -9.19 -9.08 -2.58
N GLN A 60 -9.06 -9.89 -1.53
CA GLN A 60 -8.00 -10.90 -1.41
C GLN A 60 -8.11 -11.97 -2.49
N LEU A 61 -9.33 -12.49 -2.75
CA LEU A 61 -9.57 -13.49 -3.79
C LEU A 61 -9.20 -12.94 -5.19
N LYS A 62 -9.68 -11.75 -5.54
CA LYS A 62 -9.40 -11.12 -6.83
C LYS A 62 -7.93 -10.76 -6.99
N THR A 63 -7.28 -10.34 -5.91
CA THR A 63 -5.84 -10.06 -5.91
C THR A 63 -5.02 -11.34 -6.13
N ASN A 64 -5.40 -12.45 -5.50
CA ASN A 64 -4.77 -13.76 -5.74
C ASN A 64 -4.94 -14.20 -7.20
N GLU A 65 -6.14 -14.05 -7.77
CA GLU A 65 -6.41 -14.36 -9.18
C GLU A 65 -5.56 -13.49 -10.12
N TYR A 66 -5.48 -12.19 -9.86
CA TYR A 66 -4.65 -11.24 -10.62
C TYR A 66 -3.16 -11.61 -10.62
N ILE A 67 -2.61 -11.97 -9.46
CA ILE A 67 -1.19 -12.34 -9.31
C ILE A 67 -0.87 -13.67 -10.04
N ASN A 68 -1.85 -14.57 -10.13
CA ASN A 68 -1.66 -15.90 -10.71
C ASN A 68 -2.04 -16.01 -12.20
N THR A 69 -2.73 -15.02 -12.75
CA THR A 69 -3.05 -15.01 -14.18
C THR A 69 -1.93 -14.42 -15.02
N SER A 70 -1.68 -15.00 -16.20
CA SER A 70 -0.71 -14.52 -17.20
C SER A 70 -1.40 -13.87 -18.40
N GLN A 71 -2.71 -14.06 -18.57
CA GLN A 71 -3.46 -13.52 -19.71
C GLN A 71 -3.68 -12.01 -19.54
N ARG A 72 -3.18 -11.23 -20.50
CA ARG A 72 -3.19 -9.75 -20.42
C ARG A 72 -4.60 -9.15 -20.29
N THR A 73 -5.56 -9.65 -21.08
CA THR A 73 -6.94 -9.14 -21.05
C THR A 73 -7.62 -9.44 -19.71
N GLN A 74 -7.48 -10.67 -19.20
CA GLN A 74 -8.01 -11.05 -17.90
C GLN A 74 -7.36 -10.24 -16.78
N LYS A 75 -6.05 -10.00 -16.87
CA LYS A 75 -5.31 -9.20 -15.91
C LYS A 75 -5.81 -7.74 -15.86
N GLN A 76 -6.15 -7.17 -16.99
CA GLN A 76 -6.71 -5.82 -17.06
C GLN A 76 -8.11 -5.74 -16.42
N ASN A 77 -9.00 -6.68 -16.73
CA ASN A 77 -10.33 -6.74 -16.12
C ASN A 77 -10.25 -6.92 -14.60
N LEU A 78 -9.39 -7.84 -14.13
CA LEU A 78 -9.17 -8.05 -12.70
C LEU A 78 -8.62 -6.82 -12.00
N LYS A 79 -7.76 -6.04 -12.66
CA LYS A 79 -7.24 -4.78 -12.12
C LYS A 79 -8.35 -3.76 -11.89
N GLU A 80 -9.27 -3.62 -12.82
CA GLU A 80 -10.43 -2.74 -12.67
C GLU A 80 -11.37 -3.20 -11.55
N GLU A 81 -11.64 -4.51 -11.43
CA GLU A 81 -12.41 -5.08 -10.34
C GLU A 81 -11.74 -4.84 -8.97
N ILE A 82 -10.43 -5.06 -8.87
CA ILE A 82 -9.64 -4.82 -7.66
C ILE A 82 -9.68 -3.34 -7.27
N ASP A 83 -9.53 -2.43 -8.23
CA ASP A 83 -9.59 -1.00 -7.97
C ASP A 83 -10.98 -0.59 -7.45
N ASN A 84 -12.05 -1.12 -8.00
CA ASN A 84 -13.41 -0.89 -7.49
C ASN A 84 -13.60 -1.46 -6.09
N LEU A 85 -13.13 -2.69 -5.82
CA LEU A 85 -13.23 -3.32 -4.51
C LEU A 85 -12.48 -2.54 -3.41
N LYS A 86 -11.33 -1.92 -3.74
CA LYS A 86 -10.61 -1.05 -2.79
C LYS A 86 -11.48 0.13 -2.35
N TRP A 87 -12.14 0.81 -3.29
CA TRP A 87 -13.04 1.91 -2.99
C TRP A 87 -14.24 1.45 -2.14
N GLU A 88 -14.87 0.35 -2.53
CA GLU A 88 -16.01 -0.21 -1.81
C GLU A 88 -15.65 -0.65 -0.38
N LEU A 89 -14.46 -1.20 -0.19
CA LEU A 89 -13.94 -1.56 1.14
C LEU A 89 -13.77 -0.34 2.03
N ILE A 90 -13.17 0.73 1.49
CA ILE A 90 -12.99 1.99 2.24
C ILE A 90 -14.36 2.56 2.61
N GLU A 91 -15.27 2.67 1.65
CA GLU A 91 -16.61 3.20 1.87
C GLU A 91 -17.37 2.38 2.93
N ALA A 92 -17.40 1.04 2.81
CA ALA A 92 -18.07 0.16 3.77
C ALA A 92 -17.47 0.28 5.18
N THR A 93 -16.14 0.34 5.29
CA THR A 93 -15.48 0.46 6.60
C THR A 93 -15.76 1.83 7.24
N LEU A 94 -15.75 2.91 6.47
CA LEU A 94 -16.05 4.24 6.99
C LEU A 94 -17.53 4.37 7.42
N GLU A 95 -18.46 3.76 6.65
CA GLU A 95 -19.88 3.65 7.02
C GLU A 95 -20.05 2.92 8.36
N GLU A 96 -19.42 1.74 8.52
CA GLU A 96 -19.47 0.94 9.74
C GLU A 96 -18.83 1.66 10.95
N GLN A 97 -17.85 2.52 10.72
CA GLN A 97 -17.20 3.33 11.76
C GLN A 97 -17.94 4.64 12.06
N GLY A 98 -18.99 4.98 11.34
CA GLY A 98 -19.72 6.24 11.50
C GLY A 98 -18.93 7.49 11.13
N LYS A 99 -17.92 7.36 10.25
CA LYS A 99 -17.05 8.48 9.81
C LYS A 99 -17.61 9.17 8.56
N GLU A 100 -18.74 9.84 8.69
CA GLU A 100 -19.47 10.44 7.56
C GLU A 100 -18.65 11.49 6.80
N ASP A 101 -17.91 12.36 7.49
CA ASP A 101 -17.06 13.40 6.85
C ASP A 101 -16.01 12.76 5.93
N LYS A 102 -15.38 11.67 6.38
CA LYS A 102 -14.39 10.92 5.60
C LYS A 102 -15.00 10.15 4.44
N LEU A 103 -16.21 9.64 4.64
CA LEU A 103 -16.97 8.97 3.59
C LEU A 103 -17.28 9.94 2.44
N GLU A 104 -17.70 11.15 2.74
CA GLU A 104 -17.95 12.19 1.73
C GLU A 104 -16.65 12.61 1.01
N GLU A 105 -15.54 12.72 1.74
CA GLU A 105 -14.23 13.02 1.16
C GLU A 105 -13.81 11.93 0.16
N ILE A 106 -13.88 10.65 0.54
CA ILE A 106 -13.47 9.54 -0.31
C ILE A 106 -14.36 9.39 -1.55
N LYS A 107 -15.66 9.60 -1.44
CA LYS A 107 -16.59 9.61 -2.58
C LYS A 107 -16.22 10.70 -3.60
N LYS A 108 -15.85 11.90 -3.13
CA LYS A 108 -15.38 12.99 -3.99
C LYS A 108 -14.07 12.64 -4.70
N LEU A 109 -13.13 12.00 -3.98
CA LEU A 109 -11.86 11.54 -4.56
C LEU A 109 -12.09 10.46 -5.62
N ARG A 110 -12.96 9.48 -5.34
CA ARG A 110 -13.36 8.44 -6.28
C ARG A 110 -13.97 9.04 -7.56
N HIS A 111 -14.89 9.97 -7.42
CA HIS A 111 -15.53 10.64 -8.56
C HIS A 111 -14.52 11.41 -9.44
N LYS A 112 -13.50 12.01 -8.82
CA LYS A 112 -12.40 12.68 -9.53
C LYS A 112 -11.30 11.75 -10.03
N ASN A 113 -11.41 10.46 -9.77
CA ASN A 113 -10.40 9.44 -10.04
C ASN A 113 -9.02 9.77 -9.42
N ILE A 114 -9.02 10.38 -8.23
CA ILE A 114 -7.80 10.72 -7.47
C ILE A 114 -7.58 9.64 -6.41
N LYS A 115 -6.55 8.81 -6.56
CA LYS A 115 -6.18 7.78 -5.60
C LYS A 115 -5.28 8.35 -4.50
N PRO A 116 -5.75 8.46 -3.24
CA PRO A 116 -4.93 8.97 -2.12
C PRO A 116 -3.93 7.95 -1.58
N PHE A 117 -3.81 6.78 -2.20
CA PHE A 117 -2.93 5.67 -1.85
C PHE A 117 -2.24 5.08 -3.07
N PHE A 118 -1.13 4.37 -2.83
CA PHE A 118 -0.43 3.60 -3.87
C PHE A 118 0.09 2.29 -3.30
N ILE A 119 -0.38 1.16 -3.84
CA ILE A 119 -0.04 -0.17 -3.33
C ILE A 119 1.03 -0.80 -4.23
N TRP A 120 2.29 -0.51 -3.93
CA TRP A 120 3.44 -0.94 -4.72
C TRP A 120 3.45 -2.43 -5.06
N LYS A 121 3.21 -3.28 -4.05
CA LYS A 121 3.24 -4.75 -4.22
C LYS A 121 2.12 -5.26 -5.12
N LEU A 122 1.00 -4.56 -5.21
CA LEU A 122 -0.08 -4.92 -6.11
C LEU A 122 0.19 -4.41 -7.53
N GLU A 123 0.58 -3.14 -7.67
CA GLU A 123 0.83 -2.52 -8.98
C GLU A 123 2.01 -3.20 -9.71
N PHE A 124 3.01 -3.68 -8.97
CA PHE A 124 4.18 -4.40 -9.48
C PHE A 124 4.23 -5.86 -9.01
N SER A 125 3.06 -6.51 -8.91
CA SER A 125 2.93 -7.86 -8.38
C SER A 125 3.84 -8.89 -9.05
N ASP A 126 4.08 -8.79 -10.35
CA ASP A 126 4.96 -9.70 -11.10
C ASP A 126 6.41 -9.57 -10.60
N VAL A 127 6.89 -8.34 -10.34
CA VAL A 127 8.24 -8.11 -9.83
C VAL A 127 8.40 -8.72 -8.43
N PHE A 128 7.40 -8.52 -7.55
CA PHE A 128 7.44 -9.08 -6.20
C PHE A 128 7.31 -10.61 -6.19
N LYS A 129 6.49 -11.17 -7.07
CA LYS A 129 6.31 -12.61 -7.20
C LYS A 129 7.57 -13.29 -7.73
N GLU A 130 8.20 -12.74 -8.77
CA GLU A 130 9.33 -13.35 -9.46
C GLU A 130 10.66 -13.11 -8.74
N LYS A 131 10.88 -11.89 -8.24
CA LYS A 131 12.18 -11.42 -7.72
C LYS A 131 12.18 -11.08 -6.24
N GLY A 132 11.01 -11.01 -5.60
CA GLY A 132 10.86 -10.58 -4.21
C GLY A 132 10.97 -9.07 -4.00
N GLY A 133 11.14 -8.27 -5.07
CA GLY A 133 11.26 -6.82 -5.03
C GLY A 133 12.08 -6.27 -6.18
N PHE A 134 12.34 -4.95 -6.14
CA PHE A 134 13.09 -4.25 -7.18
C PHE A 134 14.60 -4.47 -7.05
N ASP A 135 15.30 -4.54 -8.19
CA ASP A 135 16.76 -4.59 -8.25
C ASP A 135 17.39 -3.26 -7.82
N VAL A 136 16.75 -2.15 -8.21
CA VAL A 136 17.22 -0.79 -7.94
C VAL A 136 16.02 0.10 -7.63
N VAL A 137 16.13 0.88 -6.56
CA VAL A 137 15.21 1.97 -6.23
C VAL A 137 15.99 3.28 -6.33
N ILE A 138 15.53 4.17 -7.21
CA ILE A 138 16.14 5.49 -7.41
C ILE A 138 15.09 6.57 -7.16
N GLY A 139 15.47 7.68 -6.53
CA GLY A 139 14.56 8.77 -6.27
C GLY A 139 15.22 10.06 -5.83
N ASN A 140 14.43 11.11 -5.89
CA ASN A 140 14.70 12.41 -5.29
C ASN A 140 13.50 12.76 -4.38
N PRO A 141 13.46 12.23 -3.14
CA PRO A 141 12.34 12.49 -2.23
C PRO A 141 12.29 13.96 -1.82
N PRO A 142 11.09 14.50 -1.56
CA PRO A 142 10.95 15.87 -1.09
C PRO A 142 11.56 16.04 0.31
N TYR A 143 12.04 17.25 0.60
CA TYR A 143 12.58 17.63 1.91
C TYR A 143 11.55 18.49 2.63
N ILE A 144 10.71 17.88 3.42
CA ILE A 144 9.62 18.53 4.15
C ILE A 144 9.68 18.09 5.61
N MET A 145 9.94 19.04 6.49
CA MET A 145 9.87 18.80 7.93
C MET A 145 8.42 18.78 8.39
N GLU A 146 8.08 17.87 9.29
CA GLU A 146 6.72 17.73 9.81
C GLU A 146 6.18 19.03 10.43
N TYR A 147 7.02 19.78 11.16
CA TYR A 147 6.61 21.05 11.79
C TYR A 147 6.31 22.15 10.74
N GLU A 148 6.87 22.07 9.53
CA GLU A 148 6.62 23.01 8.44
C GLU A 148 5.33 22.68 7.71
N ASN A 149 5.00 21.40 7.54
CA ASN A 149 3.82 20.97 6.82
C ASN A 149 3.22 19.68 7.39
N LYS A 150 2.44 19.80 8.45
CA LYS A 150 1.75 18.67 9.09
C LYS A 150 0.80 17.91 8.14
N LYS A 151 0.22 18.60 7.14
CA LYS A 151 -0.69 17.98 6.18
C LYS A 151 0.01 16.94 5.30
N ALA A 152 1.29 17.14 4.98
CA ALA A 152 2.07 16.18 4.22
C ALA A 152 2.29 14.86 4.97
N PHE A 153 2.13 14.86 6.29
CA PHE A 153 2.28 13.67 7.16
C PHE A 153 0.96 13.00 7.55
N THR A 154 -0.17 13.50 7.03
CA THR A 154 -1.47 12.87 7.29
C THR A 154 -1.45 11.42 6.80
N GLY A 155 -1.79 10.48 7.68
CA GLY A 155 -1.77 9.03 7.38
C GLY A 155 -0.39 8.37 7.47
N LEU A 156 0.70 9.10 7.79
CA LEU A 156 2.06 8.57 7.84
C LEU A 156 2.57 8.24 9.25
N HIS A 157 1.80 8.52 10.29
CA HIS A 157 2.21 8.32 11.68
C HIS A 157 2.45 6.84 12.05
N ASN A 158 1.83 5.92 11.32
CA ASN A 158 2.01 4.47 11.49
C ASN A 158 3.18 3.89 10.65
N HIS A 159 3.88 4.72 9.89
CA HIS A 159 5.01 4.27 9.09
C HIS A 159 6.16 3.81 10.00
N SER A 160 6.80 2.68 9.68
CA SER A 160 7.86 2.06 10.50
C SER A 160 9.02 2.99 10.82
N CYS A 161 9.34 3.91 9.92
CA CYS A 161 10.39 4.92 10.08
C CYS A 161 9.91 6.25 10.68
N TYR A 162 8.63 6.37 11.07
CA TYR A 162 8.14 7.59 11.68
C TYR A 162 8.51 7.65 13.17
N GLN A 163 9.16 8.74 13.58
CA GLN A 163 9.61 8.96 14.97
C GLN A 163 9.13 10.30 15.56
N GLY A 164 8.28 11.04 14.83
CA GLY A 164 7.92 12.43 15.17
C GLY A 164 9.03 13.42 14.80
N LYS A 165 8.66 14.65 14.48
CA LYS A 165 9.57 15.73 14.05
C LYS A 165 10.52 15.31 12.92
N THR A 166 10.05 14.42 12.06
CA THR A 166 10.81 13.77 11.00
C THR A 166 10.77 14.59 9.70
N ASP A 167 11.81 14.50 8.90
CA ASP A 167 11.78 14.93 7.49
C ASP A 167 11.18 13.79 6.66
N ILE A 168 10.25 14.11 5.75
CA ILE A 168 9.48 13.10 5.00
C ILE A 168 10.36 12.18 4.15
N TRP A 169 11.54 12.62 3.73
CA TRP A 169 12.46 11.79 2.95
C TRP A 169 12.94 10.53 3.70
N HIS A 170 12.95 10.54 5.04
CA HIS A 170 13.25 9.36 5.84
C HIS A 170 12.19 8.26 5.61
N LEU A 171 10.91 8.63 5.50
CA LEU A 171 9.84 7.69 5.20
C LEU A 171 9.98 7.12 3.79
N PHE A 172 10.40 7.94 2.82
CA PHE A 172 10.72 7.46 1.47
C PHE A 172 11.90 6.50 1.48
N THR A 173 12.90 6.72 2.34
CA THR A 173 14.04 5.81 2.47
C THR A 173 13.60 4.46 3.02
N GLY A 174 12.79 4.45 4.09
CA GLY A 174 12.21 3.21 4.62
C GLY A 174 11.38 2.47 3.58
N LEU A 175 10.48 3.17 2.88
CA LEU A 175 9.72 2.58 1.77
C LEU A 175 10.65 2.00 0.70
N GLY A 176 11.68 2.75 0.29
CA GLY A 176 12.63 2.29 -0.73
C GLY A 176 13.34 1.00 -0.33
N ILE A 177 13.70 0.86 0.95
CA ILE A 177 14.30 -0.37 1.50
C ILE A 177 13.28 -1.52 1.46
N ASP A 178 12.03 -1.28 1.86
CA ASP A 178 10.96 -2.28 1.87
C ASP A 178 10.58 -2.78 0.46
N LEU A 179 10.86 -1.98 -0.56
CA LEU A 179 10.59 -2.32 -1.96
C LEU A 179 11.73 -3.08 -2.63
N LEU A 180 12.93 -3.11 -2.04
CA LEU A 180 14.09 -3.80 -2.60
C LEU A 180 13.99 -5.32 -2.43
N LYS A 181 14.47 -6.04 -3.44
CA LYS A 181 14.80 -7.47 -3.26
C LYS A 181 16.04 -7.61 -2.38
N ASN A 182 16.31 -8.83 -1.94
CA ASN A 182 17.59 -9.13 -1.27
C ASN A 182 18.78 -8.75 -2.18
N LYS A 183 19.73 -7.98 -1.66
CA LYS A 183 20.88 -7.41 -2.38
C LYS A 183 20.51 -6.39 -3.47
N GLY A 184 19.33 -5.80 -3.40
CA GLY A 184 18.97 -4.64 -4.23
C GLY A 184 19.70 -3.37 -3.79
N VAL A 185 19.69 -2.35 -4.63
CA VAL A 185 20.40 -1.08 -4.41
C VAL A 185 19.41 0.06 -4.35
N ILE A 186 19.53 0.90 -3.31
CA ILE A 186 18.80 2.18 -3.23
C ILE A 186 19.78 3.33 -3.51
N THR A 187 19.35 4.30 -4.29
CA THR A 187 20.10 5.52 -4.55
C THR A 187 19.17 6.73 -4.56
N TYR A 188 19.43 7.65 -3.64
CA TYR A 188 18.63 8.85 -3.47
C TYR A 188 19.52 10.11 -3.50
N ILE A 189 18.96 11.19 -4.03
CA ILE A 189 19.46 12.52 -3.74
C ILE A 189 18.89 12.91 -2.39
N ALA A 190 19.74 13.03 -1.38
CA ALA A 190 19.32 13.32 0.00
C ALA A 190 20.26 14.33 0.66
N LYS A 191 19.75 15.00 1.72
CA LYS A 191 20.58 15.87 2.56
C LYS A 191 21.66 15.05 3.26
N ASN A 192 22.86 15.60 3.38
CA ASN A 192 23.98 14.92 4.06
C ASN A 192 23.82 14.81 5.59
N GLN A 193 22.83 15.48 6.16
CA GLN A 193 22.52 15.44 7.59
C GLN A 193 22.03 14.08 8.11
N TRP A 194 21.68 13.13 7.22
CA TRP A 194 21.18 11.81 7.63
C TRP A 194 22.17 11.04 8.52
N LEU A 195 23.48 11.28 8.39
CA LEU A 195 24.49 10.64 9.23
C LEU A 195 24.49 11.15 10.67
N THR A 196 23.97 12.34 10.94
CA THR A 196 24.00 13.01 12.24
C THR A 196 22.60 13.25 12.82
N SER A 197 21.56 12.96 12.09
CA SER A 197 20.20 13.16 12.52
C SER A 197 19.76 12.04 13.47
N ALA A 198 19.26 12.42 14.65
CA ALA A 198 18.68 11.47 15.61
C ALA A 198 17.53 10.63 15.03
N SER A 199 16.80 11.18 14.03
CA SER A 199 15.71 10.49 13.34
C SER A 199 16.17 9.50 12.26
N ALA A 200 17.46 9.42 11.98
CA ALA A 200 18.03 8.47 11.00
C ALA A 200 18.66 7.23 11.67
N SER A 201 18.53 7.07 12.98
CA SER A 201 19.19 6.00 13.76
C SER A 201 18.41 4.69 13.86
N LYS A 202 17.30 4.55 13.09
CA LYS A 202 16.50 3.31 13.01
C LYS A 202 16.62 2.62 11.69
#